data_08d6b2c351f5c84698e59660d7458bed
#
_entry.id   08d6b2c351f5c84698e59660d7458bed
#
_cell.length_a   1.000
_cell.length_b   1.000
_cell.length_c   1.000
_cell.angle_alpha   90.00
_cell.angle_beta   90.00
_cell.angle_gamma   90.00
#
_symmetry.space_group_name_H-M   'P 1'
#
loop_
_entity.id
_entity.type
_entity.pdbx_description
1 polymer ?
#
loop_
_entity_poly.entity_id
_entity_poly.type
_entity_poly.pdbx_seq_one_letter_code
_entity_poly.pdbx_strand_id
1 'polypeptide(L)'
;MTPIFLRKQTVITLALMGTVALSACQKPFGGDVRRADTSVNAIDGTGLSDIMLNAADPAEAVSYFSRAVGENPDRIDLRRGLAQSLIRAGQNDAAVSAWKAVVGHKEATSDDRVDYADALIRTGEWKQAEAELDSVPPTHETYKRYRLEAMIADSNQEWKNADSFYQTAAGLTTRPSGVLNNWGYSKLTRGEYKEAEKLFAQAITYDPSLFTAKNNLILARGAQGKYDLPVMEMSQTERAQLLYTLGLAAVKAGDVAIGKGLIKDAIDTHPQHFEAAVRSLRALEANVSNG
;
A
#
# COMPACT_ATOMS: atom_id res chain seq x y z
N MET A 1 -61.71 -13.32 7.89
CA MET A 1 -62.38 -14.49 7.30
C MET A 1 -61.36 -15.59 7.11
N THR A 2 -61.34 -16.53 8.03
CA THR A 2 -60.74 -17.87 7.93
C THR A 2 -61.64 -18.74 7.03
N PRO A 3 -61.32 -19.97 6.60
CA PRO A 3 -60.57 -21.04 7.30
C PRO A 3 -59.63 -21.90 6.40
N ILE A 4 -58.60 -22.52 6.99
CA ILE A 4 -58.43 -23.95 7.37
C ILE A 4 -58.76 -24.98 6.28
N PHE A 5 -57.76 -25.81 5.90
CA PHE A 5 -57.96 -27.28 5.86
C PHE A 5 -56.63 -28.05 6.01
N LEU A 6 -56.62 -28.80 7.09
CA LEU A 6 -55.70 -29.89 7.46
C LEU A 6 -55.99 -31.13 6.59
N ARG A 7 -54.96 -31.95 6.23
CA ARG A 7 -55.15 -33.40 6.09
C ARG A 7 -53.88 -34.17 6.41
N LYS A 8 -54.01 -34.94 7.43
CA LYS A 8 -53.14 -36.04 7.90
C LYS A 8 -53.26 -37.27 6.99
N GLN A 9 -52.30 -38.14 7.02
CA GLN A 9 -52.28 -39.62 7.17
C GLN A 9 -50.94 -40.13 6.61
N THR A 10 -50.26 -41.10 7.09
CA THR A 10 -50.26 -42.11 8.13
C THR A 10 -49.20 -43.15 7.67
N VAL A 11 -48.23 -43.40 8.48
CA VAL A 11 -47.51 -44.64 8.85
C VAL A 11 -47.58 -45.84 7.91
N ILE A 12 -46.39 -46.43 7.59
CA ILE A 12 -46.17 -47.88 7.67
C ILE A 12 -44.73 -48.19 7.97
N THR A 13 -44.54 -48.92 9.07
CA THR A 13 -43.33 -49.53 9.61
C THR A 13 -43.01 -50.80 8.85
N LEU A 14 -41.73 -51.10 8.58
CA LEU A 14 -41.31 -52.51 8.49
C LEU A 14 -39.87 -52.65 8.98
N ALA A 15 -39.72 -53.36 10.06
CA ALA A 15 -38.47 -53.80 10.65
C ALA A 15 -37.99 -55.08 9.93
N LEU A 16 -36.69 -55.19 9.70
CA LEU A 16 -36.04 -56.51 9.58
C LEU A 16 -34.64 -56.45 10.21
N MET A 17 -34.50 -57.27 11.25
CA MET A 17 -33.26 -57.58 11.96
C MET A 17 -32.32 -58.40 11.07
N GLY A 18 -31.06 -58.12 11.18
CA GLY A 18 -29.99 -58.97 10.67
C GLY A 18 -28.72 -58.76 11.51
N THR A 19 -28.61 -59.48 12.62
CA THR A 19 -27.42 -59.55 13.45
C THR A 19 -26.37 -60.47 12.79
N VAL A 20 -25.17 -59.92 12.50
CA VAL A 20 -24.00 -60.73 12.28
C VAL A 20 -22.92 -60.26 13.27
N ALA A 21 -22.70 -61.10 14.27
CA ALA A 21 -21.59 -60.99 15.18
C ALA A 21 -20.32 -61.53 14.51
N LEU A 22 -19.30 -60.72 14.33
CA LEU A 22 -17.97 -61.14 14.05
C LEU A 22 -17.08 -60.70 15.19
N SER A 23 -16.79 -61.65 16.08
CA SER A 23 -15.73 -61.55 17.08
C SER A 23 -14.40 -61.61 16.36
N ALA A 24 -13.62 -60.54 16.43
CA ALA A 24 -12.19 -60.52 16.05
C ALA A 24 -11.39 -59.97 17.21
N CYS A 25 -10.43 -60.82 17.64
CA CYS A 25 -9.52 -60.67 18.75
C CYS A 25 -8.89 -59.30 18.89
N GLN A 26 -9.12 -58.66 20.03
CA GLN A 26 -8.25 -57.60 20.53
C GLN A 26 -6.96 -58.22 21.10
N LYS A 27 -5.81 -57.95 20.46
CA LYS A 27 -4.52 -57.96 21.10
C LYS A 27 -4.21 -56.53 21.56
N PRO A 28 -3.84 -56.32 22.82
CA PRO A 28 -3.35 -55.02 23.26
C PRO A 28 -1.94 -54.84 22.72
N PHE A 29 -1.81 -54.08 21.63
CA PHE A 29 -0.51 -53.51 21.25
C PHE A 29 -0.32 -52.23 22.09
N GLY A 30 0.36 -52.39 23.24
CA GLY A 30 1.03 -51.31 23.92
C GLY A 30 2.22 -50.88 23.06
N GLY A 31 2.00 -49.97 22.16
CA GLY A 31 3.00 -49.18 21.48
C GLY A 31 2.70 -47.73 21.83
N ASP A 32 3.58 -47.08 22.57
CA ASP A 32 3.69 -45.65 22.63
C ASP A 32 3.64 -45.13 21.19
N VAL A 33 2.48 -44.75 20.72
CA VAL A 33 2.34 -43.83 19.59
C VAL A 33 2.86 -42.54 20.14
N ARG A 34 4.20 -42.34 20.10
CA ARG A 34 4.72 -40.99 20.01
C ARG A 34 3.88 -40.32 18.95
N ARG A 35 2.99 -39.43 19.36
CA ARG A 35 2.51 -38.39 18.46
C ARG A 35 3.78 -37.78 17.91
N ALA A 36 4.18 -38.21 16.72
CA ALA A 36 5.03 -37.43 15.90
C ALA A 36 4.33 -36.07 15.89
N ASP A 37 4.99 -35.05 16.39
CA ASP A 37 4.63 -33.67 16.17
C ASP A 37 4.72 -33.45 14.66
N THR A 38 3.75 -33.95 13.95
CA THR A 38 3.40 -33.55 12.60
C THR A 38 2.53 -32.30 12.70
N SER A 39 2.96 -31.34 13.46
CA SER A 39 2.71 -29.95 13.13
C SER A 39 3.66 -29.53 12.01
N VAL A 40 3.74 -30.34 10.96
CA VAL A 40 4.02 -29.78 9.64
C VAL A 40 2.85 -28.83 9.46
N ASN A 41 3.13 -27.57 9.69
CA ASN A 41 2.19 -26.48 9.60
C ASN A 41 1.47 -26.65 8.27
N ALA A 42 0.21 -27.03 8.30
CA ALA A 42 -0.62 -27.09 7.09
C ALA A 42 -0.61 -25.74 6.36
N ILE A 43 -0.31 -24.66 7.08
CA ILE A 43 -0.05 -23.31 6.63
C ILE A 43 1.15 -23.27 5.67
N ASP A 44 2.29 -23.87 6.02
CA ASP A 44 3.50 -23.80 5.18
C ASP A 44 3.48 -24.76 4.00
N GLY A 45 2.81 -25.91 4.15
CA GLY A 45 2.71 -26.91 3.09
C GLY A 45 1.81 -26.54 1.92
N THR A 46 1.00 -25.48 2.05
CA THR A 46 0.01 -25.06 1.02
C THR A 46 0.38 -23.76 0.32
N GLY A 47 1.45 -23.06 0.71
CA GLY A 47 1.76 -21.71 0.21
C GLY A 47 0.70 -20.66 0.57
N LEU A 48 -0.18 -20.96 1.53
CA LEU A 48 -1.29 -20.10 1.90
C LEU A 48 -0.81 -18.74 2.44
N SER A 49 0.29 -18.73 3.20
CA SER A 49 0.88 -17.48 3.70
C SER A 49 1.31 -16.55 2.56
N ASP A 50 1.90 -17.10 1.49
CA ASP A 50 2.29 -16.31 0.32
C ASP A 50 1.07 -15.77 -0.44
N ILE A 51 0.00 -16.56 -0.55
CA ILE A 51 -1.26 -16.11 -1.17
C ILE A 51 -1.87 -14.98 -0.33
N MET A 52 -1.91 -15.13 1.00
CA MET A 52 -2.43 -14.11 1.90
C MET A 52 -1.61 -12.82 1.84
N LEU A 53 -0.28 -12.92 1.75
CA LEU A 53 0.60 -11.74 1.64
C LEU A 53 0.45 -11.01 0.30
N ASN A 54 0.27 -11.74 -0.81
CA ASN A 54 0.45 -11.16 -2.13
C ASN A 54 -0.86 -10.96 -2.91
N ALA A 55 -1.88 -11.78 -2.68
CA ALA A 55 -3.09 -11.83 -3.50
C ALA A 55 -4.40 -11.62 -2.74
N ALA A 56 -4.47 -11.93 -1.44
CA ALA A 56 -5.68 -11.82 -0.66
C ALA A 56 -6.06 -10.35 -0.35
N ASP A 57 -7.33 -10.13 -0.03
CA ASP A 57 -7.79 -8.87 0.54
C ASP A 57 -6.98 -8.52 1.80
N PRO A 58 -6.55 -7.25 1.97
CA PRO A 58 -5.73 -6.87 3.11
C PRO A 58 -6.36 -7.16 4.48
N ALA A 59 -7.67 -7.01 4.64
CA ALA A 59 -8.35 -7.29 5.92
C ALA A 59 -8.43 -8.79 6.19
N GLU A 60 -8.62 -9.61 5.16
CA GLU A 60 -8.55 -11.07 5.27
C GLU A 60 -7.15 -11.53 5.66
N ALA A 61 -6.11 -10.96 5.05
CA ALA A 61 -4.72 -11.23 5.38
C ALA A 61 -4.41 -10.88 6.85
N VAL A 62 -4.84 -9.71 7.33
CA VAL A 62 -4.70 -9.33 8.75
C VAL A 62 -5.38 -10.35 9.67
N SER A 63 -6.61 -10.75 9.35
CA SER A 63 -7.36 -11.73 10.15
C SER A 63 -6.68 -13.10 10.19
N TYR A 64 -6.16 -13.55 9.06
CA TYR A 64 -5.41 -14.79 8.93
C TYR A 64 -4.14 -14.78 9.78
N PHE A 65 -3.26 -13.77 9.58
CA PHE A 65 -1.99 -13.70 10.30
C PHE A 65 -2.18 -13.43 11.79
N SER A 66 -3.20 -12.66 12.19
CA SER A 66 -3.51 -12.45 13.61
C SER A 66 -3.82 -13.76 14.32
N ARG A 67 -4.62 -14.63 13.70
CA ARG A 67 -4.93 -15.95 14.24
C ARG A 67 -3.69 -16.85 14.25
N ALA A 68 -2.94 -16.88 13.14
CA ALA A 68 -1.75 -17.70 13.01
C ALA A 68 -0.67 -17.33 14.05
N VAL A 69 -0.47 -16.05 14.33
CA VAL A 69 0.43 -15.55 15.39
C VAL A 69 -0.09 -15.95 16.78
N GLY A 70 -1.42 -15.90 17.01
CA GLY A 70 -2.02 -16.33 18.27
C GLY A 70 -1.81 -17.80 18.56
N GLU A 71 -1.86 -18.64 17.52
CA GLU A 71 -1.63 -20.09 17.61
C GLU A 71 -0.12 -20.45 17.69
N ASN A 72 0.75 -19.66 17.06
CA ASN A 72 2.17 -19.91 16.94
C ASN A 72 2.99 -18.64 17.25
N PRO A 73 3.03 -18.19 18.52
CA PRO A 73 3.59 -16.88 18.86
C PRO A 73 5.09 -16.76 18.62
N ASP A 74 5.86 -17.84 18.58
CA ASP A 74 7.31 -17.84 18.36
C ASP A 74 7.71 -17.85 16.88
N ARG A 75 6.74 -17.91 15.95
CA ARG A 75 6.97 -17.91 14.51
C ARG A 75 7.15 -16.48 14.01
N ILE A 76 8.40 -16.06 13.77
CA ILE A 76 8.74 -14.72 13.30
C ILE A 76 8.18 -14.44 11.88
N ASP A 77 8.13 -15.44 11.02
CA ASP A 77 7.58 -15.32 9.66
C ASP A 77 6.09 -14.96 9.67
N LEU A 78 5.29 -15.53 10.58
CA LEU A 78 3.88 -15.17 10.76
C LEU A 78 3.74 -13.75 11.34
N ARG A 79 4.62 -13.34 12.25
CA ARG A 79 4.67 -11.96 12.78
C ARG A 79 5.02 -10.96 11.67
N ARG A 80 5.99 -11.26 10.80
CA ARG A 80 6.29 -10.46 9.60
C ARG A 80 5.07 -10.35 8.69
N GLY A 81 4.40 -11.49 8.44
CA GLY A 81 3.17 -11.54 7.65
C GLY A 81 2.06 -10.65 8.20
N LEU A 82 1.86 -10.67 9.53
CA LEU A 82 0.91 -9.78 10.19
C LEU A 82 1.27 -8.31 9.99
N ALA A 83 2.52 -7.94 10.25
CA ALA A 83 2.97 -6.56 10.15
C ALA A 83 2.86 -6.01 8.72
N GLN A 84 3.25 -6.81 7.72
CA GLN A 84 3.09 -6.45 6.31
C GLN A 84 1.62 -6.32 5.89
N SER A 85 0.76 -7.23 6.36
CA SER A 85 -0.68 -7.17 6.08
C SER A 85 -1.34 -5.94 6.68
N LEU A 86 -0.93 -5.52 7.88
CA LEU A 86 -1.39 -4.29 8.52
C LEU A 86 -1.00 -3.04 7.71
N ILE A 87 0.23 -2.99 7.16
CA ILE A 87 0.64 -1.91 6.23
C ILE A 87 -0.26 -1.90 4.99
N ARG A 88 -0.51 -3.06 4.37
CA ARG A 88 -1.39 -3.17 3.20
C ARG A 88 -2.83 -2.74 3.50
N ALA A 89 -3.30 -3.00 4.72
CA ALA A 89 -4.64 -2.60 5.19
C ALA A 89 -4.72 -1.12 5.64
N GLY A 90 -3.61 -0.37 5.58
CA GLY A 90 -3.55 1.02 6.04
C GLY A 90 -3.63 1.19 7.56
N GLN A 91 -3.49 0.11 8.33
CA GLN A 91 -3.53 0.11 9.80
C GLN A 91 -2.13 0.42 10.35
N ASN A 92 -1.63 1.63 10.08
CA ASN A 92 -0.23 1.98 10.30
C ASN A 92 0.20 1.90 11.78
N ASP A 93 -0.62 2.35 12.74
CA ASP A 93 -0.29 2.29 14.17
C ASP A 93 -0.17 0.85 14.68
N ALA A 94 -1.07 -0.02 14.22
CA ALA A 94 -1.00 -1.45 14.52
C ALA A 94 0.23 -2.10 13.87
N ALA A 95 0.59 -1.68 12.66
CA ALA A 95 1.79 -2.15 11.96
C ALA A 95 3.07 -1.76 12.70
N VAL A 96 3.17 -0.54 13.23
CA VAL A 96 4.29 -0.11 14.09
C VAL A 96 4.43 -1.03 15.30
N SER A 97 3.32 -1.34 15.97
CA SER A 97 3.32 -2.25 17.13
C SER A 97 3.74 -3.68 16.75
N ALA A 98 3.27 -4.16 15.60
CA ALA A 98 3.61 -5.49 15.09
C ALA A 98 5.09 -5.57 14.69
N TRP A 99 5.61 -4.58 13.97
CA TRP A 99 7.03 -4.51 13.59
C TRP A 99 7.95 -4.37 14.82
N LYS A 100 7.55 -3.61 15.84
CA LYS A 100 8.28 -3.55 17.11
C LYS A 100 8.43 -4.92 17.75
N ALA A 101 7.39 -5.74 17.69
CA ALA A 101 7.45 -7.12 18.20
C ALA A 101 8.34 -8.03 17.32
N VAL A 102 8.43 -7.77 16.00
CA VAL A 102 9.34 -8.49 15.07
C VAL A 102 10.79 -8.14 15.39
N VAL A 103 11.15 -6.85 15.47
CA VAL A 103 12.55 -6.45 15.73
C VAL A 103 13.04 -6.81 17.13
N GLY A 104 12.11 -7.05 18.07
CA GLY A 104 12.42 -7.58 19.40
C GLY A 104 12.63 -9.11 19.43
N HIS A 105 12.40 -9.82 18.34
CA HIS A 105 12.55 -11.26 18.27
C HIS A 105 14.04 -11.65 18.07
N LYS A 106 14.47 -12.80 18.64
CA LYS A 106 15.86 -13.30 18.55
C LYS A 106 16.35 -13.55 17.11
N GLU A 107 15.43 -13.78 16.18
CA GLU A 107 15.69 -14.07 14.76
C GLU A 107 15.42 -12.83 13.87
N ALA A 108 15.34 -11.64 14.47
CA ALA A 108 15.17 -10.41 13.72
C ALA A 108 16.41 -10.10 12.87
N THR A 109 16.17 -9.55 11.69
CA THR A 109 17.20 -9.24 10.70
C THR A 109 17.31 -7.73 10.45
N SER A 110 18.29 -7.31 9.67
CA SER A 110 18.40 -5.92 9.21
C SER A 110 17.22 -5.50 8.34
N ASP A 111 16.65 -6.39 7.53
CA ASP A 111 15.46 -6.12 6.75
C ASP A 111 14.25 -5.80 7.64
N ASP A 112 14.09 -6.51 8.75
CA ASP A 112 13.00 -6.23 9.71
C ASP A 112 13.10 -4.83 10.32
N ARG A 113 14.33 -4.36 10.60
CA ARG A 113 14.55 -2.98 11.08
C ARG A 113 14.24 -1.95 10.01
N VAL A 114 14.60 -2.22 8.77
CA VAL A 114 14.24 -1.36 7.63
C VAL A 114 12.71 -1.33 7.43
N ASP A 115 12.04 -2.47 7.58
CA ASP A 115 10.57 -2.55 7.50
C ASP A 115 9.90 -1.84 8.67
N TYR A 116 10.47 -1.92 9.87
CA TYR A 116 9.99 -1.18 11.03
C TYR A 116 10.16 0.33 10.85
N ALA A 117 11.29 0.78 10.31
CA ALA A 117 11.50 2.19 9.98
C ALA A 117 10.48 2.71 8.94
N ASP A 118 10.13 1.90 7.92
CA ASP A 118 9.06 2.25 6.96
C ASP A 118 7.70 2.44 7.67
N ALA A 119 7.37 1.56 8.63
CA ALA A 119 6.14 1.70 9.41
C ALA A 119 6.13 2.97 10.26
N LEU A 120 7.25 3.29 10.92
CA LEU A 120 7.42 4.51 11.72
C LEU A 120 7.30 5.79 10.87
N ILE A 121 7.87 5.81 9.67
CA ILE A 121 7.73 6.95 8.73
C ILE A 121 6.26 7.16 8.36
N ARG A 122 5.49 6.09 8.15
CA ARG A 122 4.06 6.17 7.81
C ARG A 122 3.19 6.76 8.91
N THR A 123 3.63 6.69 10.16
CA THR A 123 2.98 7.32 11.33
C THR A 123 3.58 8.66 11.70
N GLY A 124 4.62 9.11 10.99
CA GLY A 124 5.30 10.38 11.24
C GLY A 124 6.34 10.33 12.36
N GLU A 125 6.73 9.16 12.81
CA GLU A 125 7.71 8.95 13.88
C GLU A 125 9.15 8.98 13.35
N TRP A 126 9.53 10.08 12.70
CA TRP A 126 10.76 10.25 11.95
C TRP A 126 12.03 9.96 12.76
N LYS A 127 12.11 10.45 14.02
CA LYS A 127 13.28 10.25 14.87
C LYS A 127 13.49 8.79 15.28
N GLN A 128 12.41 8.06 15.51
CA GLN A 128 12.50 6.63 15.82
C GLN A 128 12.91 5.84 14.56
N ALA A 129 12.35 6.21 13.40
CA ALA A 129 12.75 5.61 12.13
C ALA A 129 14.23 5.80 11.82
N GLU A 130 14.76 7.01 12.05
CA GLU A 130 16.19 7.31 11.92
C GLU A 130 17.05 6.42 12.82
N ALA A 131 16.70 6.33 14.12
CA ALA A 131 17.42 5.48 15.07
C ALA A 131 17.40 3.99 14.69
N GLU A 132 16.31 3.48 14.13
CA GLU A 132 16.24 2.10 13.64
C GLU A 132 17.15 1.90 12.42
N LEU A 133 17.18 2.83 11.46
CA LEU A 133 18.06 2.75 10.29
C LEU A 133 19.54 2.90 10.66
N ASP A 134 19.88 3.77 11.63
CA ASP A 134 21.24 3.92 12.15
C ASP A 134 21.78 2.63 12.80
N SER A 135 20.89 1.79 13.33
CA SER A 135 21.24 0.48 13.88
C SER A 135 21.50 -0.60 12.83
N VAL A 136 21.19 -0.34 11.57
CA VAL A 136 21.41 -1.27 10.45
C VAL A 136 22.85 -1.17 9.99
N PRO A 137 23.59 -2.32 9.88
CA PRO A 137 24.99 -2.29 9.45
C PRO A 137 25.18 -1.60 8.08
N PRO A 138 26.25 -0.81 7.89
CA PRO A 138 26.51 -0.14 6.60
C PRO A 138 26.57 -1.08 5.40
N THR A 139 26.96 -2.34 5.62
CA THR A 139 27.03 -3.37 4.57
C THR A 139 25.66 -3.86 4.08
N HIS A 140 24.58 -3.49 4.76
CA HIS A 140 23.21 -3.82 4.34
C HIS A 140 22.70 -2.81 3.32
N GLU A 141 23.25 -2.85 2.11
CA GLU A 141 22.97 -1.91 1.02
C GLU A 141 21.73 -2.37 0.24
N THR A 142 20.56 -1.88 0.63
CA THR A 142 19.30 -2.20 -0.06
C THR A 142 18.60 -0.94 -0.59
N TYR A 143 17.89 -1.11 -1.71
CA TYR A 143 17.02 -0.08 -2.29
C TYR A 143 16.09 0.53 -1.24
N LYS A 144 15.42 -0.32 -0.43
CA LYS A 144 14.44 0.13 0.56
C LYS A 144 15.10 0.98 1.64
N ARG A 145 16.24 0.54 2.18
CA ARG A 145 16.99 1.27 3.18
C ARG A 145 17.35 2.69 2.69
N TYR A 146 18.05 2.79 1.56
CA TYR A 146 18.49 4.10 1.05
C TYR A 146 17.32 5.01 0.67
N ARG A 147 16.19 4.45 0.21
CA ARG A 147 14.98 5.23 -0.02
C ARG A 147 14.44 5.85 1.27
N LEU A 148 14.43 5.10 2.37
CA LEU A 148 13.96 5.59 3.67
C LEU A 148 14.94 6.58 4.28
N GLU A 149 16.25 6.35 4.20
CA GLU A 149 17.29 7.31 4.62
C GLU A 149 17.16 8.63 3.86
N ALA A 150 16.86 8.58 2.56
CA ALA A 150 16.61 9.78 1.77
C ALA A 150 15.38 10.55 2.27
N MET A 151 14.29 9.85 2.61
CA MET A 151 13.08 10.48 3.13
C MET A 151 13.31 11.11 4.52
N ILE A 152 14.12 10.48 5.36
CA ILE A 152 14.51 11.04 6.68
C ILE A 152 15.39 12.28 6.49
N ALA A 153 16.41 12.21 5.63
CA ALA A 153 17.25 13.35 5.31
C ALA A 153 16.42 14.53 4.75
N ASP A 154 15.40 14.25 3.92
CA ASP A 154 14.44 15.27 3.46
C ASP A 154 13.68 15.90 4.63
N SER A 155 13.19 15.08 5.57
CA SER A 155 12.45 15.57 6.75
C SER A 155 13.31 16.46 7.65
N ASN A 156 14.61 16.18 7.71
CA ASN A 156 15.61 16.94 8.44
C ASN A 156 16.17 18.13 7.64
N GLN A 157 15.73 18.33 6.38
CA GLN A 157 16.25 19.34 5.45
C GLN A 157 17.73 19.17 5.09
N GLU A 158 18.22 17.96 5.19
CA GLU A 158 19.58 17.57 4.81
C GLU A 158 19.67 17.25 3.32
N TRP A 159 19.40 18.27 2.49
CA TRP A 159 19.16 18.10 1.06
C TRP A 159 20.26 17.37 0.28
N LYS A 160 21.53 17.59 0.64
CA LYS A 160 22.66 16.91 -0.03
C LYS A 160 22.67 15.42 0.29
N ASN A 161 22.40 15.07 1.55
CA ASN A 161 22.31 13.68 1.98
C ASN A 161 21.12 13.00 1.32
N ALA A 162 19.94 13.66 1.31
CA ALA A 162 18.75 13.18 0.64
C ALA A 162 19.01 12.87 -0.84
N ASP A 163 19.62 13.81 -1.59
CA ASP A 163 19.95 13.62 -3.00
C ASP A 163 20.89 12.42 -3.21
N SER A 164 21.91 12.27 -2.37
CA SER A 164 22.87 11.16 -2.43
C SER A 164 22.18 9.81 -2.18
N PHE A 165 21.34 9.74 -1.15
CA PHE A 165 20.60 8.53 -0.83
C PHE A 165 19.57 8.16 -1.90
N TYR A 166 18.83 9.13 -2.45
CA TYR A 166 17.93 8.87 -3.58
C TYR A 166 18.68 8.35 -4.80
N GLN A 167 19.83 8.94 -5.12
CA GLN A 167 20.65 8.49 -6.24
C GLN A 167 21.12 7.04 -6.03
N THR A 168 21.61 6.72 -4.83
CA THR A 168 22.02 5.35 -4.47
C THR A 168 20.85 4.39 -4.57
N ALA A 169 19.70 4.73 -3.99
CA ALA A 169 18.49 3.90 -4.06
C ALA A 169 18.07 3.65 -5.51
N ALA A 170 18.10 4.67 -6.38
CA ALA A 170 17.74 4.51 -7.78
C ALA A 170 18.70 3.56 -8.53
N GLY A 171 19.99 3.53 -8.16
CA GLY A 171 20.98 2.61 -8.72
C GLY A 171 20.84 1.16 -8.26
N LEU A 172 20.19 0.92 -7.13
CA LEU A 172 20.01 -0.43 -6.54
C LEU A 172 18.77 -1.16 -7.02
N THR A 173 18.02 -0.61 -7.97
CA THR A 173 16.79 -1.24 -8.49
C THR A 173 16.66 -1.11 -10.00
N THR A 174 16.06 -2.11 -10.62
CA THR A 174 15.66 -2.05 -12.05
C THR A 174 14.32 -1.34 -12.25
N ARG A 175 13.59 -1.02 -11.17
CA ARG A 175 12.29 -0.34 -11.19
C ARG A 175 12.31 0.91 -10.31
N PRO A 176 13.05 1.96 -10.69
CA PRO A 176 13.28 3.13 -9.85
C PRO A 176 12.11 4.14 -9.85
N SER A 177 10.97 3.85 -10.50
CA SER A 177 9.85 4.80 -10.64
C SER A 177 9.42 5.44 -9.31
N GLY A 178 9.27 4.63 -8.25
CA GLY A 178 8.85 5.11 -6.94
C GLY A 178 9.89 6.02 -6.27
N VAL A 179 11.18 5.65 -6.33
CA VAL A 179 12.23 6.49 -5.73
C VAL A 179 12.46 7.77 -6.53
N LEU A 180 12.39 7.71 -7.87
CA LEU A 180 12.48 8.88 -8.73
C LEU A 180 11.32 9.85 -8.48
N ASN A 181 10.10 9.33 -8.25
CA ASN A 181 8.97 10.15 -7.85
C ASN A 181 9.19 10.83 -6.48
N ASN A 182 9.70 10.11 -5.49
CA ASN A 182 9.99 10.69 -4.17
C ASN A 182 11.10 11.75 -4.26
N TRP A 183 12.16 11.48 -5.00
CA TRP A 183 13.23 12.44 -5.23
C TRP A 183 12.73 13.69 -5.99
N GLY A 184 11.91 13.49 -7.03
CA GLY A 184 11.24 14.57 -7.73
C GLY A 184 10.36 15.41 -6.81
N TYR A 185 9.64 14.78 -5.87
CA TYR A 185 8.84 15.49 -4.88
C TYR A 185 9.71 16.29 -3.89
N SER A 186 10.82 15.74 -3.44
CA SER A 186 11.84 16.45 -2.66
C SER A 186 12.32 17.71 -3.40
N LYS A 187 12.67 17.59 -4.69
CA LYS A 187 13.06 18.74 -5.54
C LYS A 187 11.93 19.76 -5.70
N LEU A 188 10.68 19.28 -5.90
CA LEU A 188 9.50 20.15 -6.04
C LEU A 188 9.27 21.01 -4.79
N THR A 189 9.37 20.42 -3.60
CA THR A 189 9.16 21.13 -2.32
C THR A 189 10.24 22.16 -2.02
N ARG A 190 11.44 21.96 -2.56
CA ARG A 190 12.58 22.90 -2.48
C ARG A 190 12.55 24.02 -3.53
N GLY A 191 11.55 24.01 -4.44
CA GLY A 191 11.48 24.97 -5.54
C GLY A 191 12.40 24.65 -6.73
N GLU A 192 13.07 23.50 -6.74
CA GLU A 192 13.92 23.03 -7.83
C GLU A 192 13.06 22.39 -8.94
N TYR A 193 12.14 23.18 -9.52
CA TYR A 193 11.06 22.68 -10.40
C TYR A 193 11.56 22.02 -11.68
N LYS A 194 12.68 22.48 -12.26
CA LYS A 194 13.24 21.89 -13.48
C LYS A 194 13.81 20.49 -13.24
N GLU A 195 14.48 20.31 -12.11
CA GLU A 195 15.03 19.03 -11.67
C GLU A 195 13.89 18.06 -11.29
N ALA A 196 12.88 18.56 -10.58
CA ALA A 196 11.65 17.80 -10.28
C ALA A 196 10.95 17.30 -11.56
N GLU A 197 10.77 18.19 -12.56
CA GLU A 197 10.18 17.83 -13.86
C GLU A 197 10.92 16.68 -14.53
N LYS A 198 12.28 16.70 -14.53
CA LYS A 198 13.11 15.62 -15.10
C LYS A 198 12.92 14.30 -14.38
N LEU A 199 12.93 14.33 -13.03
CA LEU A 199 12.80 13.13 -12.21
C LEU A 199 11.42 12.48 -12.36
N PHE A 200 10.36 13.28 -12.41
CA PHE A 200 9.01 12.77 -12.65
C PHE A 200 8.86 12.18 -14.05
N ALA A 201 9.43 12.82 -15.08
CA ALA A 201 9.44 12.30 -16.43
C ALA A 201 10.17 10.95 -16.51
N GLN A 202 11.31 10.82 -15.83
CA GLN A 202 12.02 9.55 -15.71
C GLN A 202 11.17 8.49 -14.98
N ALA A 203 10.50 8.85 -13.87
CA ALA A 203 9.62 7.94 -13.15
C ALA A 203 8.52 7.38 -14.06
N ILE A 204 7.89 8.23 -14.87
CA ILE A 204 6.84 7.86 -15.83
C ILE A 204 7.40 6.96 -16.94
N THR A 205 8.66 7.16 -17.36
CA THR A 205 9.32 6.30 -18.37
C THR A 205 9.46 4.87 -17.84
N TYR A 206 9.79 4.69 -16.54
CA TYR A 206 9.88 3.37 -15.92
C TYR A 206 8.52 2.76 -15.56
N ASP A 207 7.54 3.59 -15.26
CA ASP A 207 6.16 3.16 -14.95
C ASP A 207 5.14 4.17 -15.50
N PRO A 208 4.66 3.97 -16.73
CA PRO A 208 3.64 4.84 -17.31
C PRO A 208 2.28 4.82 -16.58
N SER A 209 2.04 3.84 -15.72
CA SER A 209 0.81 3.74 -14.92
C SER A 209 0.85 4.54 -13.63
N LEU A 210 2.02 5.05 -13.22
CA LEU A 210 2.21 5.76 -11.95
C LEU A 210 1.57 7.17 -12.01
N PHE A 211 0.26 7.24 -11.76
CA PHE A 211 -0.50 8.49 -11.82
C PHE A 211 0.07 9.58 -10.89
N THR A 212 0.61 9.21 -9.72
CA THR A 212 1.22 10.17 -8.79
C THR A 212 2.37 10.93 -9.45
N ALA A 213 3.23 10.23 -10.23
CA ALA A 213 4.33 10.88 -10.94
C ALA A 213 3.83 11.81 -12.06
N LYS A 214 2.77 11.41 -12.79
CA LYS A 214 2.12 12.27 -13.78
C LYS A 214 1.57 13.55 -13.13
N ASN A 215 0.86 13.42 -12.03
CA ASN A 215 0.31 14.58 -11.31
C ASN A 215 1.40 15.50 -10.75
N ASN A 216 2.44 14.93 -10.19
CA ASN A 216 3.59 15.70 -9.67
C ASN A 216 4.37 16.40 -10.81
N LEU A 217 4.49 15.77 -11.99
CA LEU A 217 5.03 16.39 -13.20
C LEU A 217 4.25 17.65 -13.56
N ILE A 218 2.91 17.57 -13.55
CA ILE A 218 2.04 18.70 -13.84
C ILE A 218 2.20 19.81 -12.81
N LEU A 219 2.32 19.48 -11.52
CA LEU A 219 2.61 20.48 -10.48
C LEU A 219 3.94 21.19 -10.71
N ALA A 220 4.99 20.44 -11.05
CA ALA A 220 6.32 21.02 -11.36
C ALA A 220 6.29 21.92 -12.60
N ARG A 221 5.53 21.54 -13.62
CA ARG A 221 5.33 22.37 -14.84
C ARG A 221 4.51 23.61 -14.56
N GLY A 222 3.39 23.47 -13.85
CA GLY A 222 2.54 24.59 -13.45
C GLY A 222 3.28 25.63 -12.61
N ALA A 223 4.17 25.19 -11.70
CA ALA A 223 5.02 26.08 -10.92
C ALA A 223 6.06 26.85 -11.78
N GLN A 224 6.31 26.42 -13.02
CA GLN A 224 7.16 27.09 -14.00
C GLN A 224 6.35 27.94 -15.00
N GLY A 225 5.03 28.06 -14.84
CA GLY A 225 4.14 28.75 -15.78
C GLY A 225 3.92 27.99 -17.10
N LYS A 226 4.21 26.68 -17.13
CA LYS A 226 3.98 25.81 -18.28
C LYS A 226 2.60 25.17 -18.15
N TYR A 227 1.61 25.68 -18.88
CA TYR A 227 0.21 25.29 -18.75
C TYR A 227 -0.30 24.38 -19.87
N ASP A 228 0.60 23.62 -20.48
CA ASP A 228 0.29 22.58 -21.46
C ASP A 228 0.52 21.18 -20.87
N LEU A 229 -0.33 20.22 -21.22
CA LEU A 229 -0.09 18.82 -20.87
C LEU A 229 1.01 18.22 -21.75
N PRO A 230 2.04 17.61 -21.18
CA PRO A 230 3.06 16.92 -21.95
C PRO A 230 2.48 15.68 -22.65
N VAL A 231 3.14 15.27 -23.73
CA VAL A 231 2.78 14.03 -24.43
C VAL A 231 3.19 12.84 -23.57
N MET A 232 2.19 12.12 -23.05
CA MET A 232 2.35 10.91 -22.27
C MET A 232 1.09 10.05 -22.35
N GLU A 233 1.23 8.77 -22.10
CA GLU A 233 0.09 7.85 -22.04
C GLU A 233 -0.80 8.20 -20.84
N MET A 234 -2.09 8.40 -21.10
CA MET A 234 -3.09 8.70 -20.06
C MET A 234 -4.50 8.35 -20.53
N SER A 235 -5.32 7.86 -19.61
CA SER A 235 -6.76 7.69 -19.85
C SER A 235 -7.47 9.05 -19.91
N GLN A 236 -8.71 9.06 -20.40
CA GLN A 236 -9.54 10.27 -20.43
C GLN A 236 -9.77 10.82 -19.01
N THR A 237 -9.99 9.96 -18.03
CA THR A 237 -10.14 10.36 -16.62
C THR A 237 -8.85 10.97 -16.07
N GLU A 238 -7.68 10.34 -16.31
CA GLU A 238 -6.40 10.90 -15.91
C GLU A 238 -6.16 12.28 -16.56
N ARG A 239 -6.45 12.41 -17.87
CA ARG A 239 -6.32 13.68 -18.59
C ARG A 239 -7.15 14.79 -17.94
N ALA A 240 -8.40 14.52 -17.59
CA ALA A 240 -9.25 15.46 -16.90
C ALA A 240 -8.69 15.85 -15.52
N GLN A 241 -8.22 14.90 -14.74
CA GLN A 241 -7.60 15.16 -13.43
C GLN A 241 -6.32 15.99 -13.55
N LEU A 242 -5.48 15.74 -14.56
CA LEU A 242 -4.25 16.49 -14.80
C LEU A 242 -4.54 17.92 -15.29
N LEU A 243 -5.54 18.12 -16.16
CA LEU A 243 -6.02 19.44 -16.56
C LEU A 243 -6.54 20.23 -15.36
N TYR A 244 -7.29 19.59 -14.47
CA TYR A 244 -7.78 20.21 -13.24
C TYR A 244 -6.63 20.64 -12.33
N THR A 245 -5.64 19.76 -12.10
CA THR A 245 -4.44 20.08 -11.32
C THR A 245 -3.69 21.27 -11.91
N LEU A 246 -3.50 21.27 -13.23
CA LEU A 246 -2.83 22.36 -13.94
C LEU A 246 -3.62 23.69 -13.84
N GLY A 247 -4.95 23.61 -13.95
CA GLY A 247 -5.84 24.76 -13.77
C GLY A 247 -5.72 25.38 -12.37
N LEU A 248 -5.69 24.55 -11.32
CA LEU A 248 -5.46 25.00 -9.95
C LEU A 248 -4.06 25.63 -9.77
N ALA A 249 -3.04 25.05 -10.41
CA ALA A 249 -1.68 25.61 -10.38
C ALA A 249 -1.61 26.99 -11.05
N ALA A 250 -2.29 27.17 -12.19
CA ALA A 250 -2.39 28.46 -12.87
C ALA A 250 -3.11 29.51 -12.02
N VAL A 251 -4.25 29.14 -11.41
CA VAL A 251 -4.97 30.05 -10.48
C VAL A 251 -4.07 30.47 -9.31
N LYS A 252 -3.34 29.52 -8.72
CA LYS A 252 -2.40 29.80 -7.62
C LYS A 252 -1.27 30.74 -8.04
N ALA A 253 -0.81 30.64 -9.28
CA ALA A 253 0.20 31.54 -9.85
C ALA A 253 -0.32 32.95 -10.19
N GLY A 254 -1.64 33.18 -10.15
CA GLY A 254 -2.29 34.43 -10.53
C GLY A 254 -2.87 34.45 -11.94
N ASP A 255 -2.61 33.40 -12.75
CA ASP A 255 -3.08 33.27 -14.13
C ASP A 255 -4.54 32.76 -14.17
N VAL A 256 -5.44 33.48 -13.49
CA VAL A 256 -6.83 33.08 -13.24
C VAL A 256 -7.59 32.74 -14.52
N ALA A 257 -7.39 33.51 -15.59
CA ALA A 257 -8.10 33.29 -16.86
C ALA A 257 -7.69 31.96 -17.50
N ILE A 258 -6.38 31.64 -17.50
CA ILE A 258 -5.84 30.36 -17.98
C ILE A 258 -6.35 29.22 -17.10
N GLY A 259 -6.30 29.39 -15.76
CA GLY A 259 -6.78 28.41 -14.81
C GLY A 259 -8.27 28.06 -15.00
N LYS A 260 -9.14 29.07 -15.22
CA LYS A 260 -10.57 28.84 -15.54
C LYS A 260 -10.74 28.05 -16.83
N GLY A 261 -9.99 28.37 -17.88
CA GLY A 261 -10.00 27.61 -19.14
C GLY A 261 -9.65 26.14 -18.94
N LEU A 262 -8.55 25.88 -18.26
CA LEU A 262 -8.09 24.50 -17.97
C LEU A 262 -9.07 23.70 -17.08
N ILE A 263 -9.71 24.35 -16.10
CA ILE A 263 -10.72 23.70 -15.26
C ILE A 263 -11.97 23.38 -16.10
N LYS A 264 -12.36 24.25 -17.03
CA LYS A 264 -13.45 23.97 -17.97
C LYS A 264 -13.09 22.80 -18.88
N ASP A 265 -11.90 22.79 -19.46
CA ASP A 265 -11.42 21.68 -20.28
C ASP A 265 -11.40 20.35 -19.50
N ALA A 266 -11.08 20.41 -18.20
CA ALA A 266 -11.15 19.24 -17.32
C ALA A 266 -12.59 18.70 -17.17
N ILE A 267 -13.57 19.59 -17.00
CA ILE A 267 -14.99 19.23 -16.92
C ILE A 267 -15.45 18.60 -18.23
N ASP A 268 -15.12 19.22 -19.36
CA ASP A 268 -15.52 18.76 -20.69
C ASP A 268 -14.82 17.44 -21.11
N THR A 269 -13.62 17.19 -20.57
CA THR A 269 -12.83 15.98 -20.85
C THR A 269 -13.29 14.79 -20.00
N HIS A 270 -13.79 15.00 -18.78
CA HIS A 270 -14.11 13.90 -17.88
C HIS A 270 -15.31 13.09 -18.38
N PRO A 271 -15.23 11.73 -18.41
CA PRO A 271 -16.32 10.91 -18.97
C PRO A 271 -17.59 10.89 -18.12
N GLN A 272 -17.51 11.40 -16.89
CA GLN A 272 -18.62 11.52 -15.95
C GLN A 272 -18.61 12.92 -15.34
N HIS A 273 -19.60 13.23 -14.49
CA HIS A 273 -19.65 14.50 -13.78
C HIS A 273 -18.41 14.68 -12.87
N PHE A 274 -17.67 15.78 -13.08
CA PHE A 274 -16.47 16.09 -12.31
C PHE A 274 -16.76 17.17 -11.26
N GLU A 275 -17.41 16.77 -10.18
CA GLU A 275 -17.92 17.68 -9.13
C GLU A 275 -16.85 18.64 -8.57
N ALA A 276 -15.62 18.16 -8.33
CA ALA A 276 -14.55 19.00 -7.78
C ALA A 276 -14.19 20.17 -8.73
N ALA A 277 -14.09 19.89 -10.03
CA ALA A 277 -13.79 20.91 -11.05
C ALA A 277 -14.94 21.89 -11.22
N VAL A 278 -16.18 21.39 -11.24
CA VAL A 278 -17.39 22.23 -11.32
C VAL A 278 -17.50 23.20 -10.13
N ARG A 279 -17.27 22.71 -8.91
CA ARG A 279 -17.27 23.58 -7.72
C ARG A 279 -16.18 24.62 -7.76
N SER A 280 -14.98 24.26 -8.17
CA SER A 280 -13.86 25.19 -8.30
C SER A 280 -14.13 26.28 -9.34
N LEU A 281 -14.68 25.90 -10.51
CA LEU A 281 -15.05 26.88 -11.55
C LEU A 281 -16.07 27.85 -11.06
N ARG A 282 -17.18 27.41 -10.44
CA ARG A 282 -18.22 28.27 -9.87
C ARG A 282 -17.67 29.24 -8.83
N ALA A 283 -16.78 28.77 -7.94
CA ALA A 283 -16.15 29.63 -6.94
C ALA A 283 -15.28 30.73 -7.56
N LEU A 284 -14.56 30.41 -8.64
CA LEU A 284 -13.75 31.39 -9.39
C LEU A 284 -14.58 32.37 -10.18
N GLU A 285 -15.76 31.97 -10.65
CA GLU A 285 -16.73 32.89 -11.35
C GLU A 285 -17.40 33.83 -10.38
N ALA A 286 -17.83 33.33 -9.21
CA ALA A 286 -18.48 34.14 -8.19
C ALA A 286 -17.58 35.24 -7.63
N ASN A 287 -16.29 34.96 -7.46
CA ASN A 287 -15.31 35.94 -6.95
C ASN A 287 -15.03 37.09 -7.94
N VAL A 288 -15.22 36.86 -9.25
CA VAL A 288 -15.02 37.89 -10.28
C VAL A 288 -16.22 38.82 -10.37
N SER A 289 -17.42 38.37 -9.99
CA SER A 289 -18.64 39.22 -10.00
C SER A 289 -18.75 40.16 -8.80
N ASN A 290 -17.94 39.99 -7.78
CA ASN A 290 -17.97 40.77 -6.52
C ASN A 290 -16.77 41.72 -6.34
N GLY A 291 -15.87 41.85 -7.31
CA GLY A 291 -14.72 42.76 -7.35
C GLY A 291 -14.79 43.70 -8.54
#